data_0fb9771619c7002987f9fe35367e514c
#
_entry.id   0fb9771619c7002987f9fe35367e514c
#
_cell.length_a   1.000
_cell.length_b   1.000
_cell.length_c   1.000
_cell.angle_alpha   90.00
_cell.angle_beta   90.00
_cell.angle_gamma   90.00
#
_symmetry.space_group_name_H-M   'P 1'
#
loop_
_entity.id
_entity.type
_entity.pdbx_description
1 polymer ?
#
loop_
_entity_poly.entity_id
_entity_poly.type
_entity_poly.pdbx_seq_one_letter_code
_entity_poly.pdbx_strand_id
1 'polypeptide(L)'
;MAKYRISGVPICDNGKLIGIITNRDMKFETDMSQLIDNVMTKENLVTAPEGTTLAEAKEILRKHKIEKLPIVDKDFHLKGLITIKDIEKAEVYPNSARDEKGRLLVGAAIGATHDVLDRVAALVEAGVDVLAWIPPTGHHPTKCPGSAVKAQLQRLSLQS
;
A
#
# COMPACT_ATOMS: atom_id res chain seq x y z
N MET A 1 -3.64 -7.27 14.48
CA MET A 1 -4.65 -7.05 13.42
C MET A 1 -5.61 -5.90 13.75
N ALA A 2 -6.26 -5.87 14.91
CA ALA A 2 -7.21 -4.80 15.29
C ALA A 2 -6.61 -3.38 15.18
N LYS A 3 -5.41 -3.14 15.73
CA LYS A 3 -4.71 -1.85 15.68
C LYS A 3 -4.59 -1.27 14.27
N TYR A 4 -4.35 -2.10 13.26
CA TYR A 4 -4.15 -1.69 11.87
C TYR A 4 -5.37 -1.92 10.97
N ARG A 5 -6.49 -2.40 11.55
CA ARG A 5 -7.73 -2.74 10.82
C ARG A 5 -7.51 -3.67 9.63
N ILE A 6 -6.57 -4.61 9.77
CA ILE A 6 -6.29 -5.65 8.78
C ILE A 6 -6.89 -6.98 9.22
N SER A 7 -7.30 -7.81 8.26
CA SER A 7 -8.00 -9.07 8.51
C SER A 7 -7.17 -10.31 8.18
N GLY A 8 -5.92 -10.14 7.80
CA GLY A 8 -4.98 -11.24 7.57
C GLY A 8 -3.61 -10.73 7.19
N VAL A 9 -2.61 -11.53 7.51
CA VAL A 9 -1.19 -11.23 7.34
C VAL A 9 -0.51 -12.45 6.72
N PRO A 10 0.18 -12.30 5.58
CA PRO A 10 1.08 -13.34 5.08
C PRO A 10 2.29 -13.48 6.01
N ILE A 11 2.70 -14.69 6.27
CA ILE A 11 3.85 -15.01 7.14
C ILE A 11 4.99 -15.47 6.24
N CYS A 12 6.15 -14.84 6.43
CA CYS A 12 7.33 -15.12 5.63
C CYS A 12 8.52 -15.48 6.52
N ASP A 13 9.39 -16.35 6.01
CA ASP A 13 10.73 -16.59 6.52
C ASP A 13 11.74 -16.16 5.47
N ASN A 14 12.66 -15.24 5.81
CA ASN A 14 13.63 -14.65 4.88
C ASN A 14 13.02 -14.18 3.54
N GLY A 15 11.78 -13.63 3.58
CA GLY A 15 11.04 -13.17 2.42
C GLY A 15 10.22 -14.26 1.70
N LYS A 16 10.45 -15.53 1.98
CA LYS A 16 9.72 -16.65 1.41
C LYS A 16 8.40 -16.86 2.15
N LEU A 17 7.31 -16.96 1.41
CA LEU A 17 5.98 -17.17 1.99
C LEU A 17 5.89 -18.59 2.59
N ILE A 18 5.59 -18.69 3.88
CA ILE A 18 5.42 -19.94 4.62
C ILE A 18 3.98 -20.19 5.07
N GLY A 19 3.17 -19.15 5.15
CA GLY A 19 1.78 -19.28 5.57
C GLY A 19 1.01 -17.97 5.48
N ILE A 20 -0.25 -18.04 5.85
CA ILE A 20 -1.10 -16.86 6.04
C ILE A 20 -1.93 -17.05 7.30
N ILE A 21 -2.04 -16.00 8.11
CA ILE A 21 -2.93 -15.96 9.27
C ILE A 21 -4.03 -14.92 9.05
N THR A 22 -5.26 -15.29 9.32
CA THR A 22 -6.43 -14.43 9.14
C THR A 22 -7.24 -14.31 10.44
N ASN A 23 -8.17 -13.35 10.48
CA ASN A 23 -9.11 -13.27 11.61
C ASN A 23 -9.94 -14.54 11.79
N ARG A 24 -10.15 -15.32 10.72
CA ARG A 24 -10.88 -16.60 10.80
C ARG A 24 -10.08 -17.63 11.58
N ASP A 25 -8.77 -17.72 11.35
CA ASP A 25 -7.88 -18.64 12.04
C ASP A 25 -7.81 -18.32 13.52
N MET A 26 -7.79 -17.02 13.88
CA MET A 26 -7.72 -16.57 15.28
C MET A 26 -9.05 -16.51 16.01
N LYS A 27 -10.18 -16.68 15.31
CA LYS A 27 -11.52 -16.45 15.90
C LYS A 27 -11.85 -17.39 17.07
N PHE A 28 -11.33 -18.59 17.00
CA PHE A 28 -11.62 -19.64 17.99
C PHE A 28 -10.41 -19.95 18.88
N GLU A 29 -9.30 -19.23 18.69
CA GLU A 29 -8.12 -19.38 19.51
C GLU A 29 -8.32 -18.73 20.88
N THR A 30 -8.09 -19.52 21.91
CA THR A 30 -8.20 -19.09 23.32
C THR A 30 -6.84 -18.75 23.91
N ASP A 31 -5.78 -19.42 23.44
CA ASP A 31 -4.41 -19.20 23.87
C ASP A 31 -3.65 -18.35 22.84
N MET A 32 -3.49 -17.06 23.14
CA MET A 32 -2.75 -16.09 22.31
C MET A 32 -1.24 -16.15 22.52
N SER A 33 -0.74 -17.00 23.40
CA SER A 33 0.70 -17.16 23.69
C SER A 33 1.38 -18.19 22.77
N GLN A 34 0.60 -18.99 22.06
CA GLN A 34 1.13 -20.00 21.16
C GLN A 34 1.82 -19.41 19.92
N LEU A 35 2.70 -20.18 19.30
CA LEU A 35 3.41 -19.77 18.09
C LEU A 35 2.43 -19.61 16.92
N ILE A 36 2.64 -18.58 16.09
CA ILE A 36 1.86 -18.32 14.87
C ILE A 36 1.86 -19.54 13.96
N ASP A 37 2.96 -20.27 13.94
CA ASP A 37 3.16 -21.48 13.16
C ASP A 37 2.10 -22.57 13.42
N ASN A 38 1.55 -22.63 14.63
CA ASN A 38 0.51 -23.59 15.00
C ASN A 38 -0.89 -23.18 14.54
N VAL A 39 -1.11 -21.88 14.28
CA VAL A 39 -2.43 -21.31 13.98
C VAL A 39 -2.58 -20.92 12.52
N MET A 40 -1.49 -20.54 11.85
CA MET A 40 -1.53 -20.09 10.46
C MET A 40 -1.89 -21.24 9.49
N THR A 41 -2.54 -20.90 8.40
CA THR A 41 -2.72 -21.81 7.27
C THR A 41 -1.40 -21.94 6.51
N LYS A 42 -0.86 -23.15 6.44
CA LYS A 42 0.40 -23.52 5.75
C LYS A 42 0.14 -24.37 4.52
N GLU A 43 -0.79 -25.32 4.65
CA GLU A 43 -1.07 -26.29 3.61
C GLU A 43 -2.02 -25.73 2.57
N ASN A 44 -1.83 -26.15 1.32
CA ASN A 44 -2.66 -25.76 0.19
C ASN A 44 -2.79 -24.23 0.03
N LEU A 45 -1.70 -23.48 0.28
CA LEU A 45 -1.67 -22.06 0.06
C LEU A 45 -1.99 -21.74 -1.40
N VAL A 46 -3.08 -21.00 -1.60
CA VAL A 46 -3.43 -20.49 -2.92
C VAL A 46 -2.65 -19.20 -3.13
N THR A 47 -1.78 -19.19 -4.13
CA THR A 47 -0.94 -18.06 -4.52
C THR A 47 -1.09 -17.79 -6.01
N ALA A 48 -0.63 -16.62 -6.46
CA ALA A 48 -0.54 -16.30 -7.88
C ALA A 48 0.82 -15.71 -8.21
N PRO A 49 1.27 -15.81 -9.47
CA PRO A 49 2.56 -15.24 -9.89
C PRO A 49 2.51 -13.71 -9.96
N GLU A 50 3.69 -13.10 -9.94
CA GLU A 50 3.84 -11.66 -10.22
C GLU A 50 3.31 -11.33 -11.62
N GLY A 51 2.60 -10.21 -11.75
CA GLY A 51 1.92 -9.80 -12.98
C GLY A 51 0.47 -10.27 -13.10
N THR A 52 -0.06 -11.04 -12.14
CA THR A 52 -1.48 -11.43 -12.11
C THR A 52 -2.38 -10.19 -12.09
N THR A 53 -3.30 -10.10 -13.01
CA THR A 53 -4.28 -9.01 -13.10
C THR A 53 -5.36 -9.13 -12.03
N LEU A 54 -6.05 -8.00 -11.72
CA LEU A 54 -7.18 -8.02 -10.77
C LEU A 54 -8.33 -8.93 -11.24
N ALA A 55 -8.54 -9.05 -12.55
CA ALA A 55 -9.57 -9.94 -13.12
C ALA A 55 -9.24 -11.41 -12.87
N GLU A 56 -8.01 -11.83 -13.13
CA GLU A 56 -7.53 -13.18 -12.84
C GLU A 56 -7.57 -13.48 -11.34
N ALA A 57 -7.10 -12.53 -10.52
CA ALA A 57 -7.15 -12.63 -9.08
C ALA A 57 -8.59 -12.82 -8.57
N LYS A 58 -9.58 -12.10 -9.13
CA LYS A 58 -11.01 -12.24 -8.80
C LYS A 58 -11.49 -13.67 -9.02
N GLU A 59 -11.15 -14.28 -10.16
CA GLU A 59 -11.54 -15.66 -10.46
C GLU A 59 -10.89 -16.67 -9.51
N ILE A 60 -9.60 -16.50 -9.16
CA ILE A 60 -8.90 -17.35 -8.20
C ILE A 60 -9.55 -17.24 -6.82
N LEU A 61 -9.78 -16.01 -6.33
CA LEU A 61 -10.42 -15.76 -5.03
C LEU A 61 -11.81 -16.39 -4.96
N ARG A 62 -12.62 -16.23 -6.05
CA ARG A 62 -13.96 -16.81 -6.16
C ARG A 62 -13.92 -18.35 -6.15
N LYS A 63 -13.04 -18.95 -6.95
CA LYS A 63 -12.92 -20.41 -7.10
C LYS A 63 -12.52 -21.08 -5.78
N HIS A 64 -11.56 -20.48 -5.08
CA HIS A 64 -11.03 -21.04 -3.84
C HIS A 64 -11.75 -20.53 -2.57
N LYS A 65 -12.73 -19.62 -2.71
CA LYS A 65 -13.50 -19.02 -1.61
C LYS A 65 -12.61 -18.37 -0.54
N ILE A 66 -11.55 -17.72 -0.99
CA ILE A 66 -10.60 -16.97 -0.16
C ILE A 66 -10.72 -15.47 -0.38
N GLU A 67 -10.31 -14.67 0.60
CA GLU A 67 -10.41 -13.21 0.55
C GLU A 67 -9.08 -12.54 0.23
N LYS A 68 -7.99 -13.27 0.28
CA LYS A 68 -6.62 -12.78 0.14
C LYS A 68 -5.81 -13.73 -0.72
N LEU A 69 -5.11 -13.17 -1.69
CA LEU A 69 -4.29 -13.89 -2.64
C LEU A 69 -2.86 -13.36 -2.57
N PRO A 70 -1.94 -14.09 -1.91
CA PRO A 70 -0.53 -13.75 -1.94
C PRO A 70 0.03 -13.86 -3.36
N ILE A 71 0.81 -12.86 -3.75
CA ILE A 71 1.54 -12.84 -5.01
C ILE A 71 2.98 -13.20 -4.72
N VAL A 72 3.50 -14.20 -5.41
CA VAL A 72 4.85 -14.72 -5.20
C VAL A 72 5.64 -14.78 -6.50
N ASP A 73 6.96 -14.75 -6.39
CA ASP A 73 7.87 -15.02 -7.49
C ASP A 73 8.12 -16.54 -7.67
N LYS A 74 9.02 -16.89 -8.58
CA LYS A 74 9.39 -18.28 -8.90
C LYS A 74 10.03 -19.03 -7.72
N ASP A 75 10.66 -18.30 -6.80
CA ASP A 75 11.31 -18.82 -5.61
C ASP A 75 10.41 -18.80 -4.37
N PHE A 76 9.12 -18.48 -4.58
CA PHE A 76 8.10 -18.37 -3.55
C PHE A 76 8.30 -17.20 -2.57
N HIS A 77 9.05 -16.15 -2.97
CA HIS A 77 9.14 -14.92 -2.18
C HIS A 77 7.89 -14.07 -2.37
N LEU A 78 7.40 -13.52 -1.28
CA LEU A 78 6.22 -12.65 -1.29
C LEU A 78 6.54 -11.32 -1.98
N LYS A 79 5.80 -11.02 -3.05
CA LYS A 79 5.89 -9.75 -3.80
C LYS A 79 4.72 -8.81 -3.54
N GLY A 80 3.57 -9.37 -3.18
CA GLY A 80 2.37 -8.58 -2.94
C GLY A 80 1.23 -9.39 -2.35
N LEU A 81 0.12 -8.70 -2.12
CA LEU A 81 -1.11 -9.30 -1.62
C LEU A 81 -2.29 -8.61 -2.31
N ILE A 82 -3.10 -9.37 -3.03
CA ILE A 82 -4.37 -8.90 -3.60
C ILE A 82 -5.50 -9.36 -2.69
N THR A 83 -6.40 -8.44 -2.35
CA THR A 83 -7.57 -8.74 -1.52
C THR A 83 -8.87 -8.47 -2.26
N ILE A 84 -9.98 -9.06 -1.79
CA ILE A 84 -11.32 -8.74 -2.33
C ILE A 84 -11.58 -7.23 -2.29
N LYS A 85 -11.16 -6.55 -1.22
CA LYS A 85 -11.35 -5.10 -1.07
C LYS A 85 -10.62 -4.29 -2.14
N ASP A 86 -9.49 -4.75 -2.64
CA ASP A 86 -8.76 -4.07 -3.70
C ASP A 86 -9.53 -4.15 -5.02
N ILE A 87 -10.14 -5.31 -5.28
CA ILE A 87 -10.99 -5.55 -6.46
C ILE A 87 -12.27 -4.70 -6.38
N GLU A 88 -12.98 -4.76 -5.25
CA GLU A 88 -14.18 -3.95 -5.02
C GLU A 88 -13.90 -2.45 -5.18
N LYS A 89 -12.79 -1.96 -4.61
CA LYS A 89 -12.40 -0.55 -4.75
C LYS A 89 -12.03 -0.18 -6.18
N ALA A 90 -11.44 -1.09 -6.95
CA ALA A 90 -11.14 -0.84 -8.36
C ALA A 90 -12.42 -0.76 -9.20
N GLU A 91 -13.45 -1.53 -8.86
CA GLU A 91 -14.77 -1.47 -9.52
C GLU A 91 -15.53 -0.19 -9.15
N VAL A 92 -15.52 0.20 -7.87
CA VAL A 92 -16.22 1.40 -7.38
C VAL A 92 -15.52 2.70 -7.82
N TYR A 93 -14.19 2.67 -7.90
CA TYR A 93 -13.36 3.83 -8.26
C TYR A 93 -12.47 3.56 -9.49
N PRO A 94 -13.07 3.34 -10.69
CA PRO A 94 -12.32 2.96 -11.89
C PRO A 94 -11.35 4.05 -12.35
N ASN A 95 -11.64 5.33 -12.03
CA ASN A 95 -10.82 6.48 -12.42
C ASN A 95 -9.77 6.88 -11.37
N SER A 96 -9.50 6.01 -10.37
CA SER A 96 -8.45 6.30 -9.39
C SER A 96 -7.08 6.41 -10.08
N ALA A 97 -6.34 7.47 -9.77
CA ALA A 97 -4.97 7.65 -10.28
C ALA A 97 -4.04 6.60 -9.67
N ARG A 98 -3.36 5.84 -10.51
CA ARG A 98 -2.46 4.76 -10.11
C ARG A 98 -1.14 4.87 -10.86
N ASP A 99 -0.07 4.37 -10.24
CA ASP A 99 1.23 4.22 -10.88
C ASP A 99 1.26 2.96 -11.79
N GLU A 100 2.39 2.75 -12.47
CA GLU A 100 2.62 1.58 -13.34
C GLU A 100 2.53 0.23 -12.60
N LYS A 101 2.72 0.24 -11.28
CA LYS A 101 2.59 -0.94 -10.41
C LYS A 101 1.18 -1.10 -9.82
N GLY A 102 0.22 -0.27 -10.23
CA GLY A 102 -1.15 -0.29 -9.76
C GLY A 102 -1.38 0.29 -8.36
N ARG A 103 -0.37 0.96 -7.74
CA ARG A 103 -0.52 1.64 -6.45
C ARG A 103 -1.22 2.98 -6.63
N LEU A 104 -2.03 3.37 -5.65
CA LEU A 104 -2.69 4.68 -5.67
C LEU A 104 -1.64 5.80 -5.56
N LEU A 105 -1.75 6.79 -6.44
CA LEU A 105 -0.98 8.02 -6.32
C LEU A 105 -1.52 8.85 -5.15
N VAL A 106 -0.61 9.37 -4.34
CA VAL A 106 -0.92 10.16 -3.14
C VAL A 106 -0.51 11.61 -3.35
N GLY A 107 -1.47 12.51 -3.19
CA GLY A 107 -1.24 13.96 -3.22
C GLY A 107 -1.30 14.57 -1.84
N ALA A 108 -0.46 15.57 -1.57
CA ALA A 108 -0.52 16.39 -0.37
C ALA A 108 -0.63 17.87 -0.71
N ALA A 109 -1.47 18.58 0.06
CA ALA A 109 -1.60 20.03 -0.05
C ALA A 109 -0.62 20.73 0.89
N ILE A 110 0.02 21.78 0.39
CA ILE A 110 0.91 22.66 1.15
C ILE A 110 0.44 24.11 1.09
N GLY A 111 0.45 24.79 2.22
CA GLY A 111 0.13 26.22 2.34
C GLY A 111 1.39 27.07 2.36
N ALA A 112 1.23 28.40 2.27
CA ALA A 112 2.32 29.38 2.41
C ALA A 112 2.57 29.70 3.89
N THR A 113 3.09 28.72 4.64
CA THR A 113 3.49 28.86 6.05
C THR A 113 5.00 29.02 6.16
N HIS A 114 5.51 29.49 7.30
CA HIS A 114 6.96 29.70 7.51
C HIS A 114 7.75 28.38 7.48
N ASP A 115 7.10 27.24 7.81
CA ASP A 115 7.63 25.90 7.89
C ASP A 115 7.39 25.06 6.61
N VAL A 116 6.98 25.71 5.50
CA VAL A 116 6.59 25.02 4.26
C VAL A 116 7.70 24.13 3.70
N LEU A 117 8.96 24.53 3.81
CA LEU A 117 10.09 23.77 3.27
C LEU A 117 10.35 22.48 4.08
N ASP A 118 10.26 22.57 5.40
CA ASP A 118 10.42 21.39 6.29
C ASP A 118 9.28 20.40 6.07
N ARG A 119 8.06 20.91 5.91
CA ARG A 119 6.88 20.11 5.56
C ARG A 119 7.02 19.42 4.20
N VAL A 120 7.51 20.15 3.19
CA VAL A 120 7.78 19.58 1.86
C VAL A 120 8.82 18.47 1.94
N ALA A 121 9.92 18.70 2.67
CA ALA A 121 10.97 17.69 2.84
C ALA A 121 10.43 16.41 3.48
N ALA A 122 9.67 16.54 4.58
CA ALA A 122 9.05 15.40 5.26
C ALA A 122 8.03 14.65 4.37
N LEU A 123 7.24 15.35 3.55
CA LEU A 123 6.29 14.73 2.62
C LEU A 123 7.00 13.97 1.49
N VAL A 124 8.09 14.52 0.96
CA VAL A 124 8.91 13.85 -0.07
C VAL A 124 9.57 12.60 0.51
N GLU A 125 10.13 12.68 1.71
CA GLU A 125 10.70 11.53 2.44
C GLU A 125 9.64 10.44 2.70
N ALA A 126 8.40 10.84 2.99
CA ALA A 126 7.27 9.94 3.13
C ALA A 126 6.76 9.34 1.79
N GLY A 127 7.31 9.73 0.65
CA GLY A 127 7.00 9.18 -0.66
C GLY A 127 5.72 9.74 -1.29
N VAL A 128 5.40 11.02 -1.09
CA VAL A 128 4.27 11.66 -1.78
C VAL A 128 4.55 11.79 -3.28
N ASP A 129 3.55 11.46 -4.10
CA ASP A 129 3.68 11.51 -5.57
C ASP A 129 3.41 12.93 -6.13
N VAL A 130 2.52 13.70 -5.50
CA VAL A 130 2.10 15.03 -5.97
C VAL A 130 1.99 16.00 -4.80
N LEU A 131 2.56 17.19 -4.97
CA LEU A 131 2.39 18.32 -4.07
C LEU A 131 1.55 19.41 -4.72
N ALA A 132 0.43 19.75 -4.11
CA ALA A 132 -0.44 20.84 -4.53
C ALA A 132 -0.25 22.06 -3.61
N TRP A 133 0.16 23.19 -4.18
CA TRP A 133 0.25 24.42 -3.42
C TRP A 133 -1.10 25.14 -3.36
N ILE A 134 -1.57 25.45 -2.16
CA ILE A 134 -2.79 26.22 -1.93
C ILE A 134 -2.41 27.62 -1.47
N PRO A 135 -2.66 28.67 -2.29
CA PRO A 135 -2.41 30.04 -1.87
C PRO A 135 -3.38 30.44 -0.74
N PRO A 136 -2.95 31.29 0.21
CA PRO A 136 -3.86 31.83 1.20
C PRO A 136 -4.96 32.64 0.50
N THR A 137 -6.21 32.39 0.89
CA THR A 137 -7.37 33.11 0.36
C THR A 137 -7.23 34.62 0.62
N GLY A 138 -7.11 35.42 -0.46
CA GLY A 138 -7.06 36.88 -0.38
C GLY A 138 -5.75 37.55 -0.84
N HIS A 139 -4.72 36.78 -1.21
CA HIS A 139 -3.48 37.36 -1.75
C HIS A 139 -3.30 36.97 -3.23
N HIS A 140 -3.21 37.99 -4.08
CA HIS A 140 -2.72 37.86 -5.45
C HIS A 140 -1.30 37.30 -5.43
N PRO A 141 -0.94 36.32 -6.27
CA PRO A 141 0.33 35.59 -6.19
C PRO A 141 1.50 36.43 -6.79
N THR A 142 1.89 37.51 -6.14
CA THR A 142 3.05 38.30 -6.57
C THR A 142 4.39 37.76 -6.06
N LYS A 143 4.41 36.80 -5.14
CA LYS A 143 5.62 36.09 -4.72
C LYS A 143 5.26 34.61 -4.39
N CYS A 144 5.15 33.80 -5.43
CA CYS A 144 5.08 32.34 -5.24
C CYS A 144 6.44 31.82 -4.76
N PRO A 145 6.53 31.04 -3.64
CA PRO A 145 7.71 30.27 -3.30
C PRO A 145 7.95 29.10 -4.26
N GLY A 146 7.20 29.04 -5.36
CA GLY A 146 7.27 27.94 -6.34
C GLY A 146 8.66 27.69 -6.93
N SER A 147 9.53 28.71 -6.98
CA SER A 147 10.92 28.56 -7.38
C SER A 147 11.76 27.86 -6.29
N ALA A 148 11.52 28.17 -5.02
CA ALA A 148 12.22 27.52 -3.90
C ALA A 148 11.78 26.07 -3.71
N VAL A 149 10.49 25.78 -3.82
CA VAL A 149 9.94 24.42 -3.77
C VAL A 149 10.44 23.57 -4.95
N LYS A 150 10.45 24.11 -6.18
CA LYS A 150 11.05 23.43 -7.35
C LYS A 150 12.54 23.16 -7.16
N ALA A 151 13.30 24.11 -6.62
CA ALA A 151 14.73 23.92 -6.39
C ALA A 151 15.01 22.85 -5.31
N GLN A 152 14.17 22.77 -4.29
CA GLN A 152 14.28 21.73 -3.25
C GLN A 152 13.93 20.35 -3.78
N LEU A 153 12.85 20.20 -4.55
CA LEU A 153 12.49 18.95 -5.22
C LEU A 153 13.57 18.48 -6.19
N GLN A 154 14.18 19.40 -6.94
CA GLN A 154 15.28 19.11 -7.85
C GLN A 154 16.57 18.66 -7.13
N ARG A 155 16.85 19.20 -5.93
CA ARG A 155 17.97 18.75 -5.08
C ARG A 155 17.76 17.36 -4.50
N LEU A 156 16.53 17.02 -4.12
CA LEU A 156 16.19 15.71 -3.57
C LEU A 156 16.20 14.61 -4.65
N SER A 157 15.83 14.92 -5.89
CA SER A 157 15.89 13.98 -7.02
C SER A 157 17.31 13.70 -7.54
N LEU A 158 18.30 14.49 -7.14
CA LEU A 158 19.71 14.30 -7.49
C LEU A 158 20.49 13.48 -6.43
N GLN A 159 19.85 13.17 -5.29
CA GLN A 159 20.43 12.39 -4.19
C GLN A 159 19.87 10.96 -4.07
N SER A 160 18.93 10.60 -4.94
CA SER A 160 18.37 9.25 -5.11
C SER A 160 18.97 8.58 -6.37
#